data_ae9f47d21af1226e9e59d2bb0c13dd03
#
_entry.id   ae9f47d21af1226e9e59d2bb0c13dd03
#
_cell.length_a   1.000
_cell.length_b   1.000
_cell.length_c   1.000
_cell.angle_alpha   90.00
_cell.angle_beta   90.00
_cell.angle_gamma   90.00
#
_symmetry.space_group_name_H-M   'P 1'
#
loop_
_entity.id
_entity.type
_entity.pdbx_description
1 polymer ?
#
loop_
_entity_poly.entity_id
_entity_poly.type
_entity_poly.pdbx_seq_one_letter_code
_entity_poly.pdbx_strand_id
1 'polypeptide(L)'
;MTRNNLTTLAATIVLALLTGGCNTDDRAEGPEMPRFGDPLLAEGRSVWMGTCRACHLLGIAGAPAVTDYGNWAPRIAKGMRALYAGPINGIKGDDGKYKMPPRAGNDRLADAQIERAADYMIAAVEYLEEDARGN
;
A
#
# COMPACT_ATOMS: atom_id res chain seq x y z
N MET A 1 -35.11 -4.52 76.12
CA MET A 1 -34.66 -3.37 75.32
C MET A 1 -33.43 -3.79 74.55
N THR A 2 -33.58 -4.29 73.32
CA THR A 2 -32.50 -4.77 72.49
C THR A 2 -32.59 -4.05 71.12
N ARG A 3 -31.64 -3.19 70.87
CA ARG A 3 -31.56 -2.40 69.64
C ARG A 3 -30.77 -3.21 68.62
N ASN A 4 -31.46 -3.68 67.59
CA ASN A 4 -30.87 -4.35 66.43
C ASN A 4 -30.24 -3.31 65.52
N ASN A 5 -28.93 -3.32 65.37
CA ASN A 5 -28.23 -2.56 64.36
C ASN A 5 -28.14 -3.40 63.10
N LEU A 6 -28.95 -3.03 62.11
CA LEU A 6 -28.88 -3.58 60.77
C LEU A 6 -27.75 -2.87 60.02
N THR A 7 -26.63 -3.56 59.90
CA THR A 7 -25.52 -3.08 59.10
C THR A 7 -25.79 -3.37 57.63
N THR A 8 -26.11 -2.34 56.86
CA THR A 8 -26.32 -2.41 55.41
C THR A 8 -24.98 -2.52 54.73
N LEU A 9 -24.63 -3.71 54.22
CA LEU A 9 -23.49 -3.87 53.31
C LEU A 9 -23.88 -3.30 51.95
N ALA A 10 -23.30 -2.17 51.59
CA ALA A 10 -23.34 -1.65 50.23
C ALA A 10 -22.34 -2.43 49.36
N ALA A 11 -22.86 -3.32 48.54
CA ALA A 11 -22.06 -4.02 47.54
C ALA A 11 -21.80 -3.06 46.37
N THR A 12 -20.58 -2.53 46.29
CA THR A 12 -20.11 -1.73 45.17
C THR A 12 -19.76 -2.68 44.04
N ILE A 13 -20.62 -2.78 43.04
CA ILE A 13 -20.35 -3.50 41.79
C ILE A 13 -19.45 -2.60 40.95
N VAL A 14 -18.17 -2.89 40.93
CA VAL A 14 -17.22 -2.28 39.96
C VAL A 14 -17.45 -2.97 38.61
N LEU A 15 -18.21 -2.31 37.75
CA LEU A 15 -18.38 -2.70 36.35
C LEU A 15 -17.09 -2.30 35.60
N ALA A 16 -16.15 -3.23 35.52
CA ALA A 16 -14.98 -3.08 34.68
C ALA A 16 -15.43 -3.08 33.21
N LEU A 17 -15.52 -1.90 32.61
CA LEU A 17 -15.66 -1.73 31.15
C LEU A 17 -14.39 -2.26 30.50
N LEU A 18 -14.43 -3.49 30.03
CA LEU A 18 -13.47 -4.04 29.08
C LEU A 18 -13.62 -3.28 27.76
N THR A 19 -12.96 -2.14 27.65
CA THR A 19 -12.72 -1.51 26.37
C THR A 19 -11.70 -2.39 25.62
N GLY A 20 -12.20 -3.42 24.97
CA GLY A 20 -11.45 -4.18 23.98
C GLY A 20 -11.17 -3.23 22.82
N GLY A 21 -10.05 -2.51 22.88
CA GLY A 21 -9.51 -1.80 21.74
C GLY A 21 -9.24 -2.84 20.65
N CYS A 22 -9.92 -2.74 19.53
CA CYS A 22 -9.47 -3.41 18.32
C CYS A 22 -8.11 -2.80 17.99
N ASN A 23 -7.03 -3.48 18.39
CA ASN A 23 -5.71 -3.19 17.85
C ASN A 23 -5.77 -3.48 16.34
N THR A 24 -5.84 -2.42 15.55
CA THR A 24 -5.76 -2.48 14.09
C THR A 24 -4.33 -2.52 13.59
N ASP A 25 -3.36 -2.81 14.47
CA ASP A 25 -1.92 -2.68 14.20
C ASP A 25 -1.28 -3.90 13.53
N ASP A 26 -2.03 -4.93 13.16
CA ASP A 26 -1.50 -6.11 12.45
C ASP A 26 -1.61 -6.02 10.92
N ARG A 27 -1.92 -4.86 10.35
CA ARG A 27 -1.74 -4.68 8.91
C ARG A 27 -0.27 -4.40 8.69
N ALA A 28 0.41 -5.27 7.94
CA ALA A 28 1.75 -5.00 7.45
C ALA A 28 1.75 -3.61 6.80
N GLU A 29 2.20 -2.61 7.56
CA GLU A 29 2.34 -1.25 7.08
C GLU A 29 3.52 -1.27 6.12
N GLY A 30 3.23 -0.99 4.84
CA GLY A 30 4.28 -0.81 3.84
C GLY A 30 5.03 0.51 4.09
N PRO A 31 6.04 0.80 3.28
CA PRO A 31 6.79 2.04 3.39
C PRO A 31 5.86 3.25 3.23
N GLU A 32 6.19 4.35 3.90
CA GLU A 32 5.54 5.62 3.62
C GLU A 32 5.91 6.06 2.20
N MET A 33 4.88 6.24 1.38
CA MET A 33 5.07 6.58 -0.02
C MET A 33 5.38 8.07 -0.20
N PRO A 34 6.49 8.41 -0.88
CA PRO A 34 6.98 9.78 -0.98
C PRO A 34 5.97 10.70 -1.66
N ARG A 35 6.08 12.00 -1.33
CA ARG A 35 5.35 13.08 -1.99
C ARG A 35 6.36 13.96 -2.70
N PHE A 36 6.21 14.07 -4.01
CA PHE A 36 7.06 14.91 -4.83
C PHE A 36 6.36 16.26 -5.10
N GLY A 37 7.15 17.33 -5.25
CA GLY A 37 6.64 18.66 -5.58
C GLY A 37 6.20 18.81 -7.04
N ASP A 38 6.55 17.86 -7.91
CA ASP A 38 6.13 17.84 -9.31
C ASP A 38 4.63 17.53 -9.43
N PRO A 39 3.82 18.38 -10.10
CA PRO A 39 2.39 18.17 -10.26
C PRO A 39 2.04 16.88 -11.01
N LEU A 40 2.86 16.46 -11.98
CA LEU A 40 2.62 15.24 -12.75
C LEU A 40 2.86 13.99 -11.91
N LEU A 41 3.89 14.01 -11.04
CA LEU A 41 4.11 12.96 -10.07
C LEU A 41 3.03 12.93 -8.98
N ALA A 42 2.49 14.09 -8.60
CA ALA A 42 1.37 14.15 -7.66
C ALA A 42 0.08 13.55 -8.24
N GLU A 43 -0.19 13.82 -9.53
CA GLU A 43 -1.27 13.15 -10.28
C GLU A 43 -1.05 11.64 -10.33
N GLY A 44 0.15 11.21 -10.74
CA GLY A 44 0.54 9.80 -10.80
C GLY A 44 0.40 9.09 -9.46
N ARG A 45 0.78 9.77 -8.37
CA ARG A 45 0.59 9.26 -7.01
C ARG A 45 -0.89 8.97 -6.72
N SER A 46 -1.78 9.84 -7.11
CA SER A 46 -3.21 9.65 -6.85
C SER A 46 -3.76 8.42 -7.56
N VAL A 47 -3.37 8.19 -8.81
CA VAL A 47 -3.72 7.00 -9.59
C VAL A 47 -3.07 5.75 -8.99
N TRP A 48 -1.80 5.84 -8.65
CA TRP A 48 -1.04 4.72 -8.05
C TRP A 48 -1.66 4.28 -6.73
N MET A 49 -1.98 5.20 -5.83
CA MET A 49 -2.60 4.91 -4.54
C MET A 49 -3.96 4.23 -4.68
N GLY A 50 -4.73 4.58 -5.71
CA GLY A 50 -6.06 4.03 -5.96
C GLY A 50 -6.05 2.67 -6.67
N THR A 51 -4.97 2.31 -7.35
CA THR A 51 -4.96 1.14 -8.24
C THR A 51 -3.73 0.25 -8.05
N CYS A 52 -2.53 0.77 -8.23
CA CYS A 52 -1.28 -0.01 -8.26
C CYS A 52 -0.82 -0.47 -6.88
N ARG A 53 -1.11 0.34 -5.86
CA ARG A 53 -0.71 0.12 -4.47
C ARG A 53 -1.10 -1.26 -3.94
N ALA A 54 -2.27 -1.76 -4.33
CA ALA A 54 -2.80 -3.03 -3.83
C ALA A 54 -1.82 -4.20 -4.01
N CYS A 55 -1.07 -4.20 -5.10
CA CYS A 55 -0.10 -5.26 -5.38
C CYS A 55 1.35 -4.80 -5.15
N HIS A 56 1.69 -3.58 -5.59
CA HIS A 56 3.08 -3.13 -5.64
C HIS A 56 3.62 -2.52 -4.34
N LEU A 57 2.78 -2.19 -3.36
CA LEU A 57 3.28 -1.69 -2.08
C LEU A 57 4.11 -2.76 -1.36
N LEU A 58 3.59 -3.99 -1.29
CA LEU A 58 4.17 -5.10 -0.52
C LEU A 58 4.57 -6.32 -1.38
N GLY A 59 4.42 -6.26 -2.69
CA GLY A 59 4.76 -7.39 -3.56
C GLY A 59 3.72 -8.52 -3.57
N ILE A 60 2.44 -8.18 -3.49
CA ILE A 60 1.36 -9.16 -3.48
C ILE A 60 1.24 -9.87 -4.84
N ALA A 61 0.91 -11.16 -4.82
CA ALA A 61 0.72 -12.01 -6.01
C ALA A 61 1.90 -12.01 -7.00
N GLY A 62 3.13 -11.86 -6.48
CA GLY A 62 4.35 -11.87 -7.28
C GLY A 62 4.64 -10.56 -8.02
N ALA A 63 3.90 -9.49 -7.73
CA ALA A 63 4.27 -8.15 -8.17
C ALA A 63 5.58 -7.71 -7.49
N PRO A 64 6.52 -7.03 -8.17
CA PRO A 64 7.68 -6.47 -7.49
C PRO A 64 7.24 -5.36 -6.53
N ALA A 65 7.65 -5.45 -5.26
CA ALA A 65 7.39 -4.42 -4.26
C ALA A 65 8.14 -3.13 -4.62
N VAL A 66 7.62 -1.98 -4.21
CA VAL A 66 8.28 -0.67 -4.43
C VAL A 66 9.63 -0.57 -3.71
N THR A 67 9.87 -1.37 -2.68
CA THR A 67 11.14 -1.45 -1.94
C THR A 67 12.12 -2.45 -2.53
N ASP A 68 11.74 -3.20 -3.55
CA ASP A 68 12.61 -4.21 -4.16
C ASP A 68 13.33 -3.64 -5.39
N TYR A 69 14.29 -2.75 -5.13
CA TYR A 69 15.09 -2.13 -6.18
C TYR A 69 15.81 -3.17 -7.07
N GLY A 70 16.25 -4.28 -6.49
CA GLY A 70 16.89 -5.36 -7.25
C GLY A 70 16.01 -5.91 -8.37
N ASN A 71 14.71 -6.02 -8.12
CA ASN A 71 13.72 -6.40 -9.13
C ASN A 71 13.39 -5.26 -10.10
N TRP A 72 13.46 -3.99 -9.65
CA TRP A 72 13.13 -2.84 -10.50
C TRP A 72 14.28 -2.41 -11.42
N ALA A 73 15.52 -2.44 -10.97
CA ALA A 73 16.67 -1.97 -11.72
C ALA A 73 16.76 -2.52 -13.17
N PRO A 74 16.62 -3.84 -13.42
CA PRO A 74 16.65 -4.36 -14.80
C PRO A 74 15.44 -3.97 -15.64
N ARG A 75 14.33 -3.57 -15.00
CA ARG A 75 13.13 -3.05 -15.69
C ARG A 75 13.31 -1.58 -16.04
N ILE A 76 13.83 -0.78 -15.13
CA ILE A 76 14.15 0.64 -15.33
C ILE A 76 15.16 0.81 -16.46
N ALA A 77 16.18 -0.06 -16.52
CA ALA A 77 17.18 -0.06 -17.58
C ALA A 77 16.61 -0.24 -19.01
N LYS A 78 15.39 -0.78 -19.15
CA LYS A 78 14.70 -0.89 -20.44
C LYS A 78 14.05 0.41 -20.91
N GLY A 79 14.01 1.42 -20.05
CA GLY A 79 13.40 2.73 -20.30
C GLY A 79 11.89 2.79 -20.08
N MET A 80 11.38 4.01 -19.91
CA MET A 80 9.99 4.26 -19.52
C MET A 80 8.96 3.69 -20.49
N ARG A 81 9.23 3.71 -21.80
CA ARG A 81 8.31 3.12 -22.78
C ARG A 81 8.04 1.63 -22.53
N ALA A 82 9.06 0.88 -22.13
CA ALA A 82 8.90 -0.54 -21.80
C ALA A 82 8.15 -0.72 -20.48
N LEU A 83 8.34 0.20 -19.52
CA LEU A 83 7.64 0.22 -18.24
C LEU A 83 6.15 0.54 -18.39
N TYR A 84 5.77 1.42 -19.32
CA TYR A 84 4.36 1.74 -19.60
C TYR A 84 3.62 0.58 -20.28
N ALA A 85 4.30 -0.17 -21.13
CA ALA A 85 3.68 -1.27 -21.89
C ALA A 85 3.09 -2.35 -20.96
N GLY A 86 3.76 -2.65 -19.85
CA GLY A 86 3.28 -3.64 -18.87
C GLY A 86 1.91 -3.31 -18.29
N PRO A 87 1.74 -2.19 -17.58
CA PRO A 87 0.46 -1.84 -17.00
C PRO A 87 -0.63 -1.52 -18.01
N ILE A 88 -0.30 -1.01 -19.20
CA ILE A 88 -1.29 -0.74 -20.25
C ILE A 88 -1.84 -2.04 -20.84
N ASN A 89 -0.97 -2.96 -21.24
CA ASN A 89 -1.35 -4.18 -21.99
C ASN A 89 -1.52 -5.41 -21.10
N GLY A 90 -1.11 -5.32 -19.85
CA GLY A 90 -0.98 -6.46 -18.95
C GLY A 90 0.27 -7.31 -19.19
N ILE A 91 0.61 -8.13 -18.23
CA ILE A 91 1.76 -9.05 -18.28
C ILE A 91 1.24 -10.46 -18.05
N LYS A 92 1.45 -11.35 -19.03
CA LYS A 92 1.09 -12.75 -18.95
C LYS A 92 2.24 -13.58 -18.36
N GLY A 93 1.87 -14.62 -17.62
CA GLY A 93 2.78 -15.67 -17.20
C GLY A 93 2.92 -16.75 -18.30
N ASP A 94 3.78 -17.73 -18.03
CA ASP A 94 4.03 -18.86 -18.93
C ASP A 94 2.80 -19.76 -19.11
N ASP A 95 1.87 -19.70 -18.14
CA ASP A 95 0.57 -20.38 -18.21
C ASP A 95 -0.49 -19.63 -19.03
N GLY A 96 -0.11 -18.52 -19.65
CA GLY A 96 -0.99 -17.65 -20.45
C GLY A 96 -1.95 -16.78 -19.64
N LYS A 97 -1.99 -16.92 -18.32
CA LYS A 97 -2.81 -16.08 -17.44
C LYS A 97 -2.10 -14.77 -17.15
N TYR A 98 -2.89 -13.75 -16.86
CA TYR A 98 -2.32 -12.47 -16.44
C TYR A 98 -1.74 -12.55 -15.04
N LYS A 99 -0.43 -12.28 -14.91
CA LYS A 99 0.23 -11.94 -13.64
C LYS A 99 -0.07 -10.50 -13.23
N MET A 100 -0.13 -9.60 -14.23
CA MET A 100 -0.63 -8.25 -14.08
C MET A 100 -1.71 -8.02 -15.13
N PRO A 101 -2.96 -7.74 -14.75
CA PRO A 101 -4.02 -7.52 -15.72
C PRO A 101 -3.79 -6.20 -16.49
N PRO A 102 -4.31 -6.06 -17.72
CA PRO A 102 -4.30 -4.80 -18.44
C PRO A 102 -4.92 -3.69 -17.57
N ARG A 103 -4.36 -2.48 -17.68
CA ARG A 103 -4.81 -1.30 -16.90
C ARG A 103 -4.83 -1.53 -15.39
N ALA A 104 -4.01 -2.47 -14.92
CA ALA A 104 -3.99 -2.93 -13.53
C ALA A 104 -5.39 -3.35 -13.03
N GLY A 105 -6.25 -3.85 -13.93
CA GLY A 105 -7.63 -4.25 -13.64
C GLY A 105 -8.64 -3.08 -13.54
N ASN A 106 -8.25 -1.87 -13.90
CA ASN A 106 -9.12 -0.69 -13.90
C ASN A 106 -9.32 -0.12 -15.31
N ASP A 107 -10.30 -0.64 -16.04
CA ASP A 107 -10.57 -0.26 -17.43
C ASP A 107 -10.99 1.21 -17.64
N ARG A 108 -11.24 1.94 -16.54
CA ARG A 108 -11.59 3.37 -16.59
C ARG A 108 -10.39 4.30 -16.71
N LEU A 109 -9.19 3.80 -16.46
CA LEU A 109 -7.97 4.59 -16.56
C LEU A 109 -7.60 4.81 -18.02
N ALA A 110 -7.32 6.05 -18.39
CA ALA A 110 -6.68 6.36 -19.65
C ALA A 110 -5.19 5.97 -19.65
N ASP A 111 -4.59 5.73 -20.80
CA ASP A 111 -3.16 5.37 -20.92
C ASP A 111 -2.28 6.43 -20.26
N ALA A 112 -2.55 7.72 -20.48
CA ALA A 112 -1.80 8.81 -19.86
C ALA A 112 -1.83 8.76 -18.30
N GLN A 113 -2.95 8.35 -17.71
CA GLN A 113 -3.05 8.20 -16.25
C GLN A 113 -2.21 7.02 -15.76
N ILE A 114 -2.17 5.94 -16.53
CA ILE A 114 -1.33 4.77 -16.23
C ILE A 114 0.15 5.15 -16.36
N GLU A 115 0.53 5.90 -17.38
CA GLU A 115 1.89 6.40 -17.57
C GLU A 115 2.32 7.28 -16.38
N ARG A 116 1.47 8.24 -15.95
CA ARG A 116 1.73 9.05 -14.75
C ARG A 116 1.90 8.21 -13.48
N ALA A 117 1.09 7.17 -13.33
CA ALA A 117 1.22 6.26 -12.19
C ALA A 117 2.52 5.45 -12.22
N ALA A 118 2.97 5.06 -13.41
CA ALA A 118 4.26 4.39 -13.60
C ALA A 118 5.43 5.36 -13.34
N ASP A 119 5.38 6.59 -13.84
CA ASP A 119 6.37 7.65 -13.54
C ASP A 119 6.53 7.83 -12.04
N TYR A 120 5.41 7.98 -11.33
CA TYR A 120 5.42 8.11 -9.89
C TYR A 120 6.01 6.88 -9.19
N MET A 121 5.61 5.69 -9.62
CA MET A 121 6.09 4.44 -9.00
C MET A 121 7.60 4.31 -9.14
N ILE A 122 8.17 4.61 -10.31
CA ILE A 122 9.62 4.51 -10.51
C ILE A 122 10.36 5.57 -9.70
N ALA A 123 9.88 6.82 -9.68
CA ALA A 123 10.44 7.86 -8.82
C ALA A 123 10.40 7.46 -7.34
N ALA A 124 9.33 6.81 -6.90
CA ALA A 124 9.22 6.31 -5.53
C ALA A 124 10.17 5.15 -5.24
N VAL A 125 10.36 4.21 -6.16
CA VAL A 125 11.32 3.10 -6.04
C VAL A 125 12.74 3.64 -5.89
N GLU A 126 13.13 4.60 -6.72
CA GLU A 126 14.47 5.22 -6.67
C GLU A 126 14.67 5.99 -5.36
N TYR A 127 13.69 6.77 -4.95
CA TYR A 127 13.71 7.50 -3.68
C TYR A 127 13.86 6.58 -2.47
N LEU A 128 13.07 5.50 -2.40
CA LEU A 128 13.12 4.55 -1.29
C LEU A 128 14.45 3.80 -1.22
N GLU A 129 15.07 3.52 -2.36
CA GLU A 129 16.39 2.90 -2.41
C GLU A 129 17.48 3.87 -1.93
N GLU A 130 17.41 5.14 -2.31
CA GLU A 130 18.34 6.17 -1.84
C GLU A 130 18.22 6.39 -0.33
N ASP A 131 17.00 6.46 0.19
CA ASP A 131 16.72 6.60 1.63
C ASP A 131 17.29 5.41 2.43
N ALA A 132 17.08 4.19 1.93
CA ALA A 132 17.59 2.98 2.55
C ALA A 132 19.13 2.91 2.57
N ARG A 133 19.81 3.52 1.59
CA ARG A 133 21.28 3.59 1.55
C ARG A 133 21.86 4.71 2.40
N GLY A 134 21.05 5.74 2.68
CA GLY A 134 21.47 6.92 3.46
C GLY A 134 21.35 6.72 4.99
N ASN A 135 20.61 5.70 5.43
CA ASN A 135 20.43 5.31 6.83
C ASN A 135 21.33 4.11 7.17
#